data_5a57358edd8211ff7038a48c3b15689c
#
_entry.id   5a57358edd8211ff7038a48c3b15689c
#
_cell.length_a   1.000
_cell.length_b   1.000
_cell.length_c   1.000
_cell.angle_alpha   90.00
_cell.angle_beta   90.00
_cell.angle_gamma   90.00
#
_symmetry.space_group_name_H-M   'P 1'
#
loop_
_entity.id
_entity.type
_entity.pdbx_description
1 polymer ?
#
loop_
_entity_poly.entity_id
_entity_poly.type
_entity_poly.pdbx_seq_one_letter_code
_entity_poly.pdbx_strand_id
1 'polypeptide(L)'
;MKKTGLLLALCLLTTGAFAQADQSSPAGTVATNVNFPAEAIATPTQSDLYCAGFVNKSLLPNATYVAGGLDTPNTTQFSDGGELIYLAGKSYTLGQRYRVVRELKDPNRRELFNGQDAMLKVMGQPYADLAIVRVVDTRSRMAVAHIELSCAPILPGDIVADFAEKSPIAFHPSMKFDRFAPSNGKAGGRIVLAKDFDSELGTGMKVYMNLGSNQGIKVGDYFRAFRSYEADLHNPVDSLSFKASTAEDTQAKPPSIEKNMLTKSSGPTIHVADLPRRAVGEIVVLDVTPTTSTGMIVFAMEDMHLGDGVELDPQ
;
A
#
# COMPACT_ATOMS: atom_id res chain seq x y z
N MET A 1 86.98 23.94 52.23
CA MET A 1 86.22 23.55 53.44
C MET A 1 84.79 23.59 53.20
N LYS A 2 84.05 22.56 53.66
CA LYS A 2 82.59 22.29 53.66
C LYS A 2 82.05 21.68 52.36
N LYS A 3 81.85 20.47 52.25
CA LYS A 3 80.97 19.39 52.58
C LYS A 3 79.46 19.80 52.37
N THR A 4 78.80 19.09 51.45
CA THR A 4 77.48 18.48 51.67
C THR A 4 76.80 18.33 50.38
N GLY A 5 76.19 17.27 50.00
CA GLY A 5 75.32 16.34 50.63
C GLY A 5 74.39 15.88 49.51
N LEU A 6 74.69 14.75 48.96
CA LEU A 6 73.93 14.12 47.84
C LEU A 6 72.70 13.49 48.44
N LEU A 7 71.52 13.94 48.04
CA LEU A 7 70.25 13.31 48.33
C LEU A 7 69.70 12.58 47.05
N LEU A 8 69.84 11.24 47.05
CA LEU A 8 69.31 10.36 46.04
C LEU A 8 67.81 10.23 46.28
N ALA A 9 66.99 10.75 45.36
CA ALA A 9 65.58 10.48 45.32
C ALA A 9 65.32 9.27 44.35
N LEU A 10 65.00 8.19 44.96
CA LEU A 10 64.66 6.93 44.27
C LEU A 10 63.20 7.05 43.72
N CYS A 11 62.99 7.35 42.44
CA CYS A 11 61.73 7.25 41.79
C CYS A 11 61.41 5.77 41.43
N LEU A 12 60.52 5.21 42.21
CA LEU A 12 59.89 3.92 41.88
C LEU A 12 58.99 4.09 40.66
N LEU A 13 59.40 3.62 39.52
CA LEU A 13 58.57 3.44 38.33
C LEU A 13 57.65 2.23 38.53
N THR A 14 56.40 2.48 38.91
CA THR A 14 55.34 1.47 38.84
C THR A 14 54.86 1.37 37.39
N THR A 15 55.29 0.34 36.70
CA THR A 15 54.71 -0.06 35.40
C THR A 15 53.30 -0.55 35.65
N GLY A 16 52.31 0.28 35.48
CA GLY A 16 50.91 -0.12 35.38
C GLY A 16 50.69 -0.87 34.09
N ALA A 17 50.54 -2.18 34.17
CA ALA A 17 50.03 -2.96 33.08
C ALA A 17 48.57 -2.59 32.85
N PHE A 18 48.29 -1.83 31.81
CA PHE A 18 46.94 -1.70 31.30
C PHE A 18 46.55 -3.00 30.64
N ALA A 19 45.81 -3.83 31.35
CA ALA A 19 45.07 -4.91 30.75
C ALA A 19 44.02 -4.24 29.84
N GLN A 20 44.29 -4.26 28.54
CA GLN A 20 43.23 -4.05 27.55
C GLN A 20 42.27 -5.26 27.69
N ALA A 21 41.16 -5.02 28.37
CA ALA A 21 40.04 -5.91 28.29
C ALA A 21 39.57 -5.89 26.83
N ASP A 22 39.81 -6.99 26.14
CA ASP A 22 39.20 -7.32 24.85
C ASP A 22 37.69 -7.30 25.07
N GLN A 23 37.04 -6.15 24.82
CA GLN A 23 35.61 -6.08 24.70
C GLN A 23 35.23 -6.67 23.33
N SER A 24 35.31 -8.00 23.21
CA SER A 24 34.49 -8.70 22.27
C SER A 24 33.04 -8.48 22.73
N SER A 25 32.44 -7.41 22.27
CA SER A 25 30.99 -7.23 22.34
C SER A 25 30.37 -8.47 21.70
N PRO A 26 29.56 -9.25 22.42
CA PRO A 26 28.72 -10.21 21.73
C PRO A 26 27.97 -9.42 20.68
N ALA A 27 27.87 -9.94 19.47
CA ALA A 27 26.98 -9.44 18.45
C ALA A 27 25.56 -9.49 19.04
N GLY A 28 25.25 -8.50 19.86
CA GLY A 28 23.92 -8.24 20.35
C GLY A 28 23.12 -7.92 19.12
N THR A 29 22.14 -8.73 18.83
CA THR A 29 20.98 -8.32 18.06
C THR A 29 20.63 -6.91 18.53
N VAL A 30 21.02 -5.91 17.74
CA VAL A 30 20.53 -4.55 17.92
C VAL A 30 19.06 -4.67 17.55
N ALA A 31 18.24 -4.97 18.56
CA ALA A 31 16.82 -4.73 18.46
C ALA A 31 16.70 -3.21 18.30
N THR A 32 16.64 -2.76 17.07
CA THR A 32 16.25 -1.40 16.74
C THR A 32 14.78 -1.27 17.12
N ASN A 33 14.50 -1.20 18.41
CA ASN A 33 13.27 -0.62 18.91
C ASN A 33 13.33 0.88 18.60
N VAL A 34 13.23 1.23 17.33
CA VAL A 34 12.89 2.59 16.98
C VAL A 34 11.46 2.74 17.45
N ASN A 35 11.28 3.42 18.57
CA ASN A 35 9.99 3.77 19.12
C ASN A 35 9.41 4.85 18.20
N PHE A 36 8.81 4.43 17.09
CA PHE A 36 7.97 5.33 16.31
C PHE A 36 6.75 5.67 17.15
N PRO A 37 6.24 6.91 17.08
CA PRO A 37 4.96 7.22 17.71
C PRO A 37 3.97 6.15 17.24
N ALA A 38 3.24 5.56 18.18
CA ALA A 38 2.23 4.56 17.86
C ALA A 38 1.13 5.25 17.05
N GLU A 39 1.24 5.22 15.73
CA GLU A 39 0.13 5.59 14.87
C GLU A 39 -0.99 4.58 15.10
N ALA A 40 -2.19 5.10 15.28
CA ALA A 40 -3.36 4.23 15.44
C ALA A 40 -3.53 3.39 14.18
N ILE A 41 -3.53 2.07 14.33
CA ILE A 41 -3.83 1.15 13.24
C ILE A 41 -5.28 1.39 12.82
N ALA A 42 -5.51 1.74 11.57
CA ALA A 42 -6.84 1.95 11.04
C ALA A 42 -7.57 0.61 10.91
N THR A 43 -8.72 0.49 11.57
CA THR A 43 -9.59 -0.68 11.41
C THR A 43 -10.59 -0.44 10.30
N PRO A 44 -10.75 -1.35 9.33
CA PRO A 44 -11.73 -1.20 8.27
C PRO A 44 -13.15 -1.06 8.80
N THR A 45 -13.84 -0.02 8.36
CA THR A 45 -15.26 0.20 8.62
C THR A 45 -16.12 -0.58 7.62
N GLN A 46 -17.41 -0.65 7.86
CA GLN A 46 -18.36 -1.21 6.91
C GLN A 46 -18.31 -0.47 5.55
N SER A 47 -18.16 0.85 5.58
CA SER A 47 -17.99 1.65 4.36
C SER A 47 -16.72 1.26 3.60
N ASP A 48 -15.60 1.02 4.31
CA ASP A 48 -14.37 0.58 3.65
C ASP A 48 -14.54 -0.76 2.94
N LEU A 49 -15.29 -1.70 3.54
CA LEU A 49 -15.55 -3.01 2.94
C LEU A 49 -16.38 -2.92 1.67
N TYR A 50 -17.45 -2.10 1.68
CA TYR A 50 -18.39 -2.03 0.56
C TYR A 50 -18.02 -0.98 -0.48
N CYS A 51 -17.11 -0.07 -0.19
CA CYS A 51 -16.64 0.96 -1.08
C CYS A 51 -15.19 0.75 -1.55
N ALA A 52 -14.65 -0.44 -1.38
CA ALA A 52 -13.23 -0.73 -1.68
C ALA A 52 -12.92 -0.71 -3.19
N GLY A 53 -13.89 -1.05 -4.02
CA GLY A 53 -13.66 -1.39 -5.41
C GLY A 53 -12.95 -2.75 -5.54
N PHE A 54 -12.75 -3.19 -6.77
CA PHE A 54 -12.11 -4.47 -7.07
C PHE A 54 -11.55 -4.49 -8.48
N VAL A 55 -10.69 -5.46 -8.78
CA VAL A 55 -10.21 -5.71 -10.14
C VAL A 55 -10.74 -7.07 -10.59
N ASN A 56 -11.37 -7.14 -11.74
CA ASN A 56 -11.89 -8.38 -12.29
C ASN A 56 -11.25 -8.69 -13.64
N LYS A 57 -10.81 -9.94 -13.80
CA LYS A 57 -10.16 -10.38 -15.04
C LYS A 57 -11.07 -10.30 -16.26
N SER A 58 -12.34 -10.61 -16.06
CA SER A 58 -13.35 -10.53 -17.12
C SER A 58 -14.16 -9.25 -16.97
N LEU A 59 -14.52 -8.63 -18.09
CA LEU A 59 -15.45 -7.51 -18.06
C LEU A 59 -16.79 -7.94 -17.46
N LEU A 60 -17.35 -7.09 -16.60
CA LEU A 60 -18.71 -7.32 -16.10
C LEU A 60 -19.73 -7.06 -17.20
N PRO A 61 -20.81 -7.87 -17.24
CA PRO A 61 -21.91 -7.61 -18.16
C PRO A 61 -22.54 -6.23 -17.89
N ASN A 62 -22.66 -5.41 -18.92
CA ASN A 62 -23.29 -4.10 -18.85
C ASN A 62 -24.76 -4.10 -19.26
N ALA A 63 -25.37 -5.26 -19.43
CA ALA A 63 -26.78 -5.40 -19.80
C ALA A 63 -27.74 -4.92 -18.70
N THR A 64 -27.29 -4.88 -17.45
CA THR A 64 -28.03 -4.39 -16.28
C THR A 64 -27.43 -3.09 -15.79
N TYR A 65 -28.23 -2.03 -15.75
CA TYR A 65 -27.70 -0.69 -15.53
C TYR A 65 -28.68 0.24 -14.82
N VAL A 66 -28.18 1.33 -14.28
CA VAL A 66 -28.96 2.45 -13.76
C VAL A 66 -29.49 3.28 -14.93
N ALA A 67 -30.81 3.45 -15.01
CA ALA A 67 -31.45 4.19 -16.09
C ALA A 67 -31.68 5.67 -15.76
N GLY A 68 -31.72 6.03 -14.47
CA GLY A 68 -31.98 7.40 -14.00
C GLY A 68 -32.51 7.42 -12.57
N GLY A 69 -33.02 8.55 -12.15
CA GLY A 69 -33.59 8.75 -10.81
C GLY A 69 -35.06 9.23 -10.86
N LEU A 70 -35.73 9.08 -9.71
CA LEU A 70 -37.17 9.42 -9.58
C LEU A 70 -37.39 10.91 -9.48
N ASP A 71 -36.68 11.58 -8.58
CA ASP A 71 -36.98 12.98 -8.19
C ASP A 71 -36.49 13.98 -9.23
N THR A 72 -35.46 13.63 -9.96
CA THR A 72 -34.84 14.47 -10.98
C THR A 72 -34.46 13.64 -12.20
N PRO A 73 -35.40 13.26 -13.08
CA PRO A 73 -35.10 12.38 -14.21
C PRO A 73 -33.98 12.91 -15.12
N ASN A 74 -33.75 14.21 -15.11
CA ASN A 74 -32.68 14.85 -15.88
C ASN A 74 -31.37 15.01 -15.09
N THR A 75 -31.33 14.62 -13.81
CA THR A 75 -30.13 14.66 -12.99
C THR A 75 -29.20 13.57 -13.46
N THR A 76 -27.95 13.94 -13.66
CA THR A 76 -26.91 13.03 -14.14
C THR A 76 -26.14 12.35 -13.01
N GLN A 77 -26.43 12.69 -11.75
CA GLN A 77 -25.76 12.14 -10.58
C GLN A 77 -26.74 11.89 -9.45
N PHE A 78 -26.62 10.74 -8.80
CA PHE A 78 -27.41 10.34 -7.64
C PHE A 78 -26.42 9.91 -6.56
N SER A 79 -26.46 10.52 -5.40
CA SER A 79 -25.46 10.26 -4.35
C SER A 79 -26.04 10.27 -2.94
N ASP A 80 -27.30 10.60 -2.79
CA ASP A 80 -27.89 10.74 -1.47
C ASP A 80 -28.48 9.42 -0.98
N GLY A 81 -28.17 9.05 0.26
CA GLY A 81 -28.80 7.92 0.92
C GLY A 81 -30.29 8.23 1.10
N GLY A 82 -31.14 7.39 0.48
CA GLY A 82 -32.57 7.63 0.49
C GLY A 82 -33.14 8.01 -0.88
N GLU A 83 -32.30 8.40 -1.85
CA GLU A 83 -32.73 8.62 -3.23
C GLU A 83 -33.25 7.34 -3.88
N LEU A 84 -34.23 7.51 -4.78
CA LEU A 84 -34.78 6.41 -5.60
C LEU A 84 -34.24 6.50 -7.02
N ILE A 85 -33.72 5.36 -7.50
CA ILE A 85 -33.20 5.22 -8.85
C ILE A 85 -33.90 4.12 -9.61
N TYR A 86 -33.88 4.21 -10.94
CA TYR A 86 -34.44 3.22 -11.84
C TYR A 86 -33.35 2.23 -12.30
N LEU A 87 -33.66 0.94 -12.20
CA LEU A 87 -32.80 -0.15 -12.68
C LEU A 87 -33.44 -0.80 -13.92
N ALA A 88 -32.63 -1.02 -14.94
CA ALA A 88 -33.04 -1.62 -16.21
C ALA A 88 -32.17 -2.85 -16.57
N GLY A 89 -32.58 -3.59 -17.60
CA GLY A 89 -31.82 -4.65 -18.27
C GLY A 89 -32.17 -6.07 -17.86
N LYS A 90 -32.73 -6.32 -16.69
CA LYS A 90 -33.23 -7.63 -16.26
C LYS A 90 -34.47 -7.49 -15.36
N SER A 91 -35.08 -8.60 -15.03
CA SER A 91 -36.09 -8.66 -13.96
C SER A 91 -35.35 -8.63 -12.60
N TYR A 92 -35.76 -7.74 -11.73
CA TYR A 92 -35.23 -7.60 -10.38
C TYR A 92 -36.21 -8.17 -9.36
N THR A 93 -35.69 -8.63 -8.24
CA THR A 93 -36.50 -9.19 -7.16
C THR A 93 -36.79 -8.14 -6.11
N LEU A 94 -38.06 -7.96 -5.73
CA LEU A 94 -38.48 -7.04 -4.70
C LEU A 94 -37.77 -7.36 -3.38
N GLY A 95 -37.25 -6.33 -2.70
CA GLY A 95 -36.49 -6.45 -1.44
C GLY A 95 -35.05 -6.92 -1.60
N GLN A 96 -34.64 -7.40 -2.76
CA GLN A 96 -33.25 -7.82 -3.01
C GLN A 96 -32.31 -6.62 -3.07
N ARG A 97 -31.10 -6.81 -2.55
CA ARG A 97 -30.00 -5.86 -2.67
C ARG A 97 -29.19 -6.11 -3.93
N TYR A 98 -28.69 -5.04 -4.51
CA TYR A 98 -27.75 -5.06 -5.63
C TYR A 98 -26.63 -4.05 -5.36
N ARG A 99 -25.47 -4.27 -5.96
CA ARG A 99 -24.39 -3.25 -5.97
C ARG A 99 -24.37 -2.52 -7.30
N VAL A 100 -24.04 -1.25 -7.26
CA VAL A 100 -23.80 -0.41 -8.43
C VAL A 100 -22.31 -0.20 -8.57
N VAL A 101 -21.77 -0.47 -9.76
CA VAL A 101 -20.33 -0.39 -10.02
C VAL A 101 -20.06 0.31 -11.35
N ARG A 102 -18.86 0.90 -11.47
CA ARG A 102 -18.39 1.57 -12.69
C ARG A 102 -17.00 1.10 -13.05
N GLU A 103 -16.77 0.89 -14.35
CA GLU A 103 -15.42 0.67 -14.87
C GLU A 103 -14.56 1.89 -14.57
N LEU A 104 -13.40 1.66 -13.97
CA LEU A 104 -12.38 2.68 -13.77
C LEU A 104 -11.43 2.69 -14.96
N LYS A 105 -11.16 3.88 -15.47
CA LYS A 105 -10.13 4.11 -16.48
C LYS A 105 -9.09 5.03 -15.87
N ASP A 106 -7.86 4.56 -15.86
CA ASP A 106 -6.74 5.35 -15.38
C ASP A 106 -6.62 6.64 -16.23
N PRO A 107 -6.70 7.82 -15.63
CA PRO A 107 -6.47 9.08 -16.33
C PRO A 107 -5.00 9.24 -16.74
N ASN A 108 -4.09 8.58 -16.02
CA ASN A 108 -2.66 8.59 -16.29
C ASN A 108 -2.34 7.55 -17.36
N ARG A 109 -1.82 7.97 -18.49
CA ARG A 109 -1.51 7.08 -19.63
C ARG A 109 -0.05 6.62 -19.65
N ARG A 110 0.64 6.64 -18.52
CA ARG A 110 2.05 6.24 -18.42
C ARG A 110 2.24 5.30 -17.24
N GLU A 111 3.15 4.37 -17.41
CA GLU A 111 3.61 3.53 -16.31
C GLU A 111 4.24 4.38 -15.20
N LEU A 112 3.88 4.08 -13.96
CA LEU A 112 4.49 4.68 -12.78
C LEU A 112 5.67 3.84 -12.28
N PHE A 113 5.68 2.55 -12.61
CA PHE A 113 6.82 1.67 -12.39
C PHE A 113 6.96 0.68 -13.56
N ASN A 114 8.15 0.15 -13.75
CA ASN A 114 8.45 -0.72 -14.88
C ASN A 114 7.62 -2.01 -14.86
N GLY A 115 6.86 -2.26 -15.92
CA GLY A 115 6.01 -3.44 -16.07
C GLY A 115 4.59 -3.31 -15.50
N GLN A 116 4.18 -2.14 -15.01
CA GLN A 116 2.83 -1.91 -14.49
C GLN A 116 1.76 -2.25 -15.52
N ASP A 117 1.89 -1.79 -16.75
CA ASP A 117 0.91 -2.04 -17.82
C ASP A 117 0.76 -3.54 -18.12
N ALA A 118 1.85 -4.29 -18.05
CA ALA A 118 1.81 -5.74 -18.23
C ALA A 118 1.05 -6.41 -17.09
N MET A 119 1.25 -5.97 -15.86
CA MET A 119 0.52 -6.48 -14.69
C MET A 119 -0.96 -6.12 -14.77
N LEU A 120 -1.31 -4.89 -15.11
CA LEU A 120 -2.70 -4.46 -15.27
C LEU A 120 -3.45 -5.29 -16.33
N LYS A 121 -2.81 -5.59 -17.46
CA LYS A 121 -3.39 -6.47 -18.49
C LYS A 121 -3.68 -7.89 -17.99
N VAL A 122 -2.85 -8.40 -17.09
CA VAL A 122 -3.05 -9.74 -16.48
C VAL A 122 -4.12 -9.69 -15.38
N MET A 123 -4.13 -8.64 -14.59
CA MET A 123 -5.10 -8.43 -13.50
C MET A 123 -6.53 -8.25 -14.03
N GLY A 124 -6.69 -7.44 -15.08
CA GLY A 124 -7.97 -7.15 -15.71
C GLY A 124 -8.45 -5.73 -15.50
N GLN A 125 -9.78 -5.55 -15.52
CA GLN A 125 -10.44 -4.25 -15.43
C GLN A 125 -10.72 -3.87 -13.97
N PRO A 126 -10.26 -2.70 -13.50
CA PRO A 126 -10.66 -2.16 -12.21
C PRO A 126 -12.08 -1.58 -12.25
N TYR A 127 -12.80 -1.77 -11.14
CA TYR A 127 -14.15 -1.25 -10.93
C TYR A 127 -14.24 -0.50 -9.60
N ALA A 128 -14.95 0.63 -9.61
CA ALA A 128 -15.38 1.30 -8.38
C ALA A 128 -16.70 0.71 -7.90
N ASP A 129 -16.82 0.44 -6.60
CA ASP A 129 -18.12 0.27 -5.95
C ASP A 129 -18.70 1.67 -5.72
N LEU A 130 -19.90 1.94 -6.23
CA LEU A 130 -20.56 3.24 -6.15
C LEU A 130 -21.66 3.25 -5.09
N ALA A 131 -22.44 2.18 -4.99
CA ALA A 131 -23.56 2.10 -4.04
C ALA A 131 -24.02 0.68 -3.79
N ILE A 132 -24.74 0.52 -2.67
CA ILE A 132 -25.66 -0.60 -2.42
C ILE A 132 -27.07 -0.07 -2.52
N VAL A 133 -27.90 -0.75 -3.28
CA VAL A 133 -29.30 -0.37 -3.53
C VAL A 133 -30.21 -1.52 -3.23
N ARG A 134 -31.41 -1.24 -2.70
CA ARG A 134 -32.47 -2.22 -2.45
C ARG A 134 -33.66 -1.97 -3.36
N VAL A 135 -34.14 -2.98 -4.02
CA VAL A 135 -35.33 -2.92 -4.88
C VAL A 135 -36.58 -2.74 -4.04
N VAL A 136 -37.33 -1.68 -4.30
CA VAL A 136 -38.56 -1.32 -3.55
C VAL A 136 -39.83 -1.42 -4.39
N ASP A 137 -39.71 -1.44 -5.72
CA ASP A 137 -40.85 -1.63 -6.64
C ASP A 137 -40.40 -2.33 -7.94
N THR A 138 -41.22 -3.27 -8.41
CA THR A 138 -40.99 -4.02 -9.65
C THR A 138 -42.26 -4.11 -10.56
N ARG A 139 -43.29 -3.31 -10.28
CA ARG A 139 -44.56 -3.32 -11.01
C ARG A 139 -44.48 -2.74 -12.41
N SER A 140 -43.46 -1.92 -12.68
CA SER A 140 -43.24 -1.33 -14.00
C SER A 140 -42.16 -2.10 -14.79
N ARG A 141 -41.90 -1.67 -16.02
CA ARG A 141 -40.85 -2.25 -16.86
C ARG A 141 -39.45 -2.10 -16.25
N MET A 142 -39.22 -1.05 -15.48
CA MET A 142 -37.98 -0.83 -14.74
C MET A 142 -38.27 -1.05 -13.26
N ALA A 143 -37.31 -1.58 -12.53
CA ALA A 143 -37.39 -1.64 -11.08
C ALA A 143 -37.03 -0.28 -10.47
N VAL A 144 -37.67 0.05 -9.35
CA VAL A 144 -37.28 1.18 -8.51
C VAL A 144 -36.47 0.66 -7.36
N ALA A 145 -35.33 1.27 -7.12
CA ALA A 145 -34.45 0.91 -6.02
C ALA A 145 -34.08 2.12 -5.16
N HIS A 146 -33.97 1.89 -3.88
CA HIS A 146 -33.57 2.84 -2.86
C HIS A 146 -32.08 2.70 -2.60
N ILE A 147 -31.34 3.81 -2.53
CA ILE A 147 -29.91 3.83 -2.21
C ILE A 147 -29.74 3.65 -0.71
N GLU A 148 -29.17 2.51 -0.26
CA GLU A 148 -28.91 2.23 1.16
C GLU A 148 -27.52 2.70 1.61
N LEU A 149 -26.53 2.61 0.73
CA LEU A 149 -25.16 3.09 0.94
C LEU A 149 -24.66 3.73 -0.34
N SER A 150 -24.12 4.93 -0.25
CA SER A 150 -23.45 5.61 -1.34
C SER A 150 -21.96 5.76 -1.04
N CYS A 151 -21.12 5.31 -1.99
CA CYS A 151 -19.66 5.40 -1.95
C CYS A 151 -19.14 6.54 -2.85
N ALA A 152 -19.86 6.78 -3.95
CA ALA A 152 -19.54 7.80 -4.95
C ALA A 152 -20.78 8.10 -5.79
N PRO A 153 -20.82 9.23 -6.52
CA PRO A 153 -21.95 9.59 -7.36
C PRO A 153 -22.25 8.50 -8.42
N ILE A 154 -23.52 8.09 -8.45
CA ILE A 154 -24.05 7.13 -9.44
C ILE A 154 -24.46 7.93 -10.69
N LEU A 155 -24.20 7.37 -11.86
CA LEU A 155 -24.58 7.93 -13.15
C LEU A 155 -25.50 6.97 -13.91
N PRO A 156 -26.38 7.47 -14.78
CA PRO A 156 -27.05 6.63 -15.76
C PRO A 156 -26.03 5.86 -16.60
N GLY A 157 -26.26 4.55 -16.77
CA GLY A 157 -25.33 3.64 -17.44
C GLY A 157 -24.40 2.86 -16.52
N ASP A 158 -24.32 3.21 -15.23
CA ASP A 158 -23.56 2.43 -14.26
C ASP A 158 -24.11 1.01 -14.14
N ILE A 159 -23.22 0.04 -14.02
CA ILE A 159 -23.54 -1.38 -14.03
C ILE A 159 -24.20 -1.79 -12.71
N VAL A 160 -25.28 -2.54 -12.79
CA VAL A 160 -25.93 -3.15 -11.62
C VAL A 160 -25.53 -4.62 -11.54
N ALA A 161 -24.84 -5.00 -10.48
CA ALA A 161 -24.36 -6.36 -10.24
C ALA A 161 -25.01 -6.95 -8.99
N ASP A 162 -24.92 -8.27 -8.86
CA ASP A 162 -25.44 -8.96 -7.68
C ASP A 162 -24.65 -8.56 -6.44
N PHE A 163 -25.36 -8.42 -5.34
CA PHE A 163 -24.80 -8.05 -4.06
C PHE A 163 -24.48 -9.30 -3.23
N ALA A 164 -23.33 -9.29 -2.58
CA ALA A 164 -22.95 -10.29 -1.59
C ALA A 164 -22.60 -9.60 -0.26
N GLU A 165 -23.10 -10.16 0.83
CA GLU A 165 -22.75 -9.69 2.17
C GLU A 165 -21.25 -9.94 2.44
N LYS A 166 -20.57 -8.95 3.00
CA LYS A 166 -19.18 -9.05 3.42
C LYS A 166 -19.11 -9.15 4.96
N SER A 167 -18.36 -10.11 5.45
CA SER A 167 -18.14 -10.25 6.90
C SER A 167 -17.22 -9.13 7.39
N PRO A 168 -17.47 -8.62 8.62
CA PRO A 168 -16.53 -7.70 9.25
C PRO A 168 -15.14 -8.32 9.38
N ILE A 169 -14.12 -7.52 9.18
CA ILE A 169 -12.73 -7.94 9.35
C ILE A 169 -12.38 -7.87 10.83
N ALA A 170 -11.81 -8.95 11.35
CA ALA A 170 -11.35 -8.99 12.75
C ALA A 170 -10.21 -7.98 12.95
N PHE A 171 -10.18 -7.38 14.15
CA PHE A 171 -9.09 -6.51 14.54
C PHE A 171 -7.77 -7.29 14.57
N HIS A 172 -6.79 -6.80 13.87
CA HIS A 172 -5.44 -7.34 13.92
C HIS A 172 -4.71 -6.72 15.12
N PRO A 173 -4.27 -7.52 16.09
CA PRO A 173 -3.53 -6.97 17.22
C PRO A 173 -2.25 -6.31 16.72
N SER A 174 -1.92 -5.18 17.33
CA SER A 174 -0.70 -4.45 17.06
C SER A 174 0.52 -5.35 17.28
N MET A 175 1.11 -5.85 16.22
CA MET A 175 2.37 -6.59 16.26
C MET A 175 3.53 -5.60 16.32
N LYS A 176 4.67 -6.04 16.88
CA LYS A 176 5.89 -5.26 16.78
C LYS A 176 6.29 -5.20 15.33
N PHE A 177 6.13 -4.04 14.71
CA PHE A 177 6.51 -3.84 13.33
C PHE A 177 8.04 -3.82 13.21
N ASP A 178 8.60 -4.81 12.53
CA ASP A 178 10.03 -4.86 12.23
C ASP A 178 10.28 -4.29 10.84
N ARG A 179 10.88 -3.11 10.81
CA ARG A 179 11.18 -2.39 9.57
C ARG A 179 12.15 -3.14 8.66
N PHE A 180 13.04 -3.94 9.22
CA PHE A 180 14.07 -4.66 8.46
C PHE A 180 13.85 -6.17 8.46
N ALA A 181 12.62 -6.62 8.72
CA ALA A 181 12.28 -8.03 8.68
C ALA A 181 12.71 -8.67 7.35
N PRO A 182 13.38 -9.83 7.40
CA PRO A 182 13.72 -10.56 6.20
C PRO A 182 12.45 -11.07 5.50
N SER A 183 12.58 -11.47 4.24
CA SER A 183 11.49 -12.15 3.54
C SER A 183 11.09 -13.42 4.28
N ASN A 184 9.80 -13.63 4.44
CA ASN A 184 9.25 -14.80 5.10
C ASN A 184 9.00 -15.98 4.14
N GLY A 185 9.23 -15.78 2.83
CA GLY A 185 9.03 -16.78 1.78
C GLY A 185 7.57 -17.13 1.48
N LYS A 186 6.60 -16.41 2.03
CA LYS A 186 5.17 -16.57 1.73
C LYS A 186 4.80 -15.91 0.40
N ALA A 187 3.51 -15.98 0.05
CA ALA A 187 2.99 -15.36 -1.16
C ALA A 187 3.34 -13.88 -1.21
N GLY A 188 4.02 -13.48 -2.28
CA GLY A 188 4.46 -12.12 -2.52
C GLY A 188 3.98 -11.59 -3.85
N GLY A 189 3.72 -10.28 -3.91
CA GLY A 189 3.28 -9.55 -5.08
C GLY A 189 3.62 -8.08 -4.99
N ARG A 190 2.83 -7.24 -5.67
CA ARG A 190 3.04 -5.78 -5.71
C ARG A 190 1.73 -5.02 -5.56
N ILE A 191 1.84 -3.79 -5.06
CA ILE A 191 0.80 -2.77 -5.20
C ILE A 191 0.84 -2.31 -6.66
N VAL A 192 -0.21 -2.60 -7.42
CA VAL A 192 -0.21 -2.32 -8.87
C VAL A 192 -0.99 -1.05 -9.19
N LEU A 193 -2.07 -0.79 -8.44
CA LEU A 193 -2.92 0.37 -8.67
C LEU A 193 -3.55 0.82 -7.35
N ALA A 194 -3.82 2.12 -7.23
CA ALA A 194 -4.65 2.68 -6.16
C ALA A 194 -6.09 2.91 -6.65
N LYS A 195 -7.05 2.83 -5.75
CA LYS A 195 -8.47 3.06 -6.08
C LYS A 195 -8.71 4.41 -6.75
N ASP A 196 -8.03 5.45 -6.27
CA ASP A 196 -8.21 6.82 -6.74
C ASP A 196 -7.08 7.27 -7.71
N PHE A 197 -6.27 6.31 -8.19
CA PHE A 197 -5.13 6.51 -9.11
C PHE A 197 -3.99 7.36 -8.55
N ASP A 198 -3.92 7.50 -7.23
CA ASP A 198 -2.81 8.17 -6.56
C ASP A 198 -1.52 7.35 -6.68
N SER A 199 -0.39 8.03 -6.76
CA SER A 199 0.94 7.42 -6.81
C SER A 199 1.59 7.29 -5.43
N GLU A 200 1.26 8.21 -4.51
CA GLU A 200 1.72 8.25 -3.13
C GLU A 200 0.57 7.85 -2.21
N LEU A 201 0.81 6.86 -1.37
CA LEU A 201 -0.26 6.16 -0.67
C LEU A 201 -0.01 6.18 0.84
N GLY A 202 -1.06 6.50 1.58
CA GLY A 202 -1.07 6.59 3.04
C GLY A 202 -2.15 5.74 3.71
N THR A 203 -2.15 5.78 5.03
CA THR A 203 -3.13 5.07 5.87
C THR A 203 -4.58 5.41 5.47
N GLY A 204 -5.43 4.39 5.36
CA GLY A 204 -6.84 4.49 4.96
C GLY A 204 -7.07 4.36 3.45
N MET A 205 -6.04 4.51 2.61
CA MET A 205 -6.17 4.38 1.17
C MET A 205 -6.34 2.92 0.73
N LYS A 206 -7.03 2.71 -0.39
CA LYS A 206 -7.31 1.39 -0.95
C LYS A 206 -6.42 1.14 -2.15
N VAL A 207 -5.87 -0.08 -2.20
CA VAL A 207 -4.90 -0.50 -3.21
C VAL A 207 -5.29 -1.83 -3.82
N TYR A 208 -4.89 -2.04 -5.06
CA TYR A 208 -5.10 -3.29 -5.79
C TYR A 208 -3.76 -4.00 -5.98
N MET A 209 -3.72 -5.26 -5.56
CA MET A 209 -2.53 -6.10 -5.57
C MET A 209 -2.70 -7.26 -6.55
N ASN A 210 -1.61 -7.70 -7.17
CA ASN A 210 -1.59 -8.81 -8.14
C ASN A 210 -1.53 -10.21 -7.48
N LEU A 211 -2.14 -10.34 -6.31
CA LEU A 211 -2.29 -11.57 -5.55
C LEU A 211 -3.77 -11.83 -5.27
N GLY A 212 -4.21 -13.05 -5.42
CA GLY A 212 -5.61 -13.41 -5.21
C GLY A 212 -5.80 -14.78 -4.55
N SER A 213 -7.02 -15.31 -4.61
CA SER A 213 -7.33 -16.60 -4.00
C SER A 213 -6.56 -17.78 -4.60
N ASN A 214 -6.08 -17.68 -5.85
CA ASN A 214 -5.22 -18.68 -6.46
C ASN A 214 -3.87 -18.83 -5.73
N GLN A 215 -3.41 -17.78 -5.03
CA GLN A 215 -2.23 -17.77 -4.18
C GLN A 215 -2.56 -18.00 -2.69
N GLY A 216 -3.81 -18.39 -2.39
CA GLY A 216 -4.27 -18.68 -1.04
C GLY A 216 -4.68 -17.45 -0.22
N ILE A 217 -4.79 -16.27 -0.84
CA ILE A 217 -5.16 -15.03 -0.16
C ILE A 217 -6.65 -15.06 0.19
N LYS A 218 -6.98 -14.54 1.36
CA LYS A 218 -8.35 -14.47 1.91
C LYS A 218 -8.66 -13.06 2.41
N VAL A 219 -9.93 -12.72 2.46
CA VAL A 219 -10.38 -11.48 3.14
C VAL A 219 -9.99 -11.54 4.61
N GLY A 220 -9.44 -10.45 5.11
CA GLY A 220 -8.91 -10.36 6.47
C GLY A 220 -7.43 -10.72 6.63
N ASP A 221 -6.78 -11.27 5.60
CA ASP A 221 -5.33 -11.46 5.61
C ASP A 221 -4.61 -10.12 5.66
N TYR A 222 -3.43 -10.11 6.25
CA TYR A 222 -2.57 -8.94 6.32
C TYR A 222 -1.34 -9.12 5.44
N PHE A 223 -0.97 -8.06 4.76
CA PHE A 223 0.26 -7.96 3.99
C PHE A 223 1.19 -6.95 4.63
N ARG A 224 2.46 -7.30 4.72
CA ARG A 224 3.53 -6.34 4.92
C ARG A 224 3.94 -5.76 3.59
N ALA A 225 3.84 -4.44 3.46
CA ALA A 225 4.38 -3.72 2.32
C ALA A 225 5.86 -3.43 2.54
N PHE A 226 6.67 -3.59 1.51
CA PHE A 226 8.11 -3.38 1.60
C PHE A 226 8.68 -2.76 0.33
N ARG A 227 9.78 -2.07 0.49
CA ARG A 227 10.56 -1.50 -0.60
C ARG A 227 11.93 -2.13 -0.64
N SER A 228 12.33 -2.61 -1.81
CA SER A 228 13.66 -3.14 -2.07
C SER A 228 14.21 -2.50 -3.35
N TYR A 229 15.51 -2.44 -3.44
CA TYR A 229 16.19 -1.81 -4.57
C TYR A 229 16.72 -2.84 -5.58
N GLU A 230 16.62 -4.14 -5.27
CA GLU A 230 17.21 -5.19 -6.10
C GLU A 230 16.55 -5.35 -7.47
N ALA A 231 15.24 -5.13 -7.57
CA ALA A 231 14.50 -5.52 -8.75
C ALA A 231 14.12 -4.36 -9.66
N ASP A 232 14.07 -3.11 -9.17
CA ASP A 232 13.47 -1.98 -9.86
C ASP A 232 14.27 -0.69 -9.76
N LEU A 233 15.57 -0.79 -9.98
CA LEU A 233 16.44 0.37 -10.12
C LEU A 233 15.98 1.35 -11.23
N HIS A 234 15.04 0.93 -12.06
CA HIS A 234 14.42 1.75 -13.11
C HIS A 234 13.06 2.32 -12.70
N ASN A 235 12.63 2.13 -11.46
CA ASN A 235 11.39 2.73 -11.00
C ASN A 235 11.56 4.25 -10.82
N PRO A 236 10.84 5.09 -11.59
CA PRO A 236 10.98 6.54 -11.51
C PRO A 236 10.67 7.10 -10.11
N VAL A 237 9.78 6.43 -9.37
CA VAL A 237 9.38 6.87 -8.02
C VAL A 237 10.51 6.65 -7.03
N ASP A 238 11.13 5.48 -7.05
CA ASP A 238 12.26 5.19 -6.17
C ASP A 238 13.48 6.04 -6.52
N SER A 239 13.74 6.28 -7.80
CA SER A 239 14.81 7.17 -8.22
C SER A 239 14.62 8.61 -7.77
N LEU A 240 13.38 9.10 -7.72
CA LEU A 240 13.06 10.43 -7.19
C LEU A 240 13.21 10.50 -5.67
N SER A 241 12.80 9.46 -4.93
CA SER A 241 12.87 9.41 -3.48
C SER A 241 14.32 9.39 -2.96
N PHE A 242 15.24 8.79 -3.70
CA PHE A 242 16.62 8.60 -3.25
C PHE A 242 17.64 9.48 -3.94
N LYS A 243 17.26 10.25 -4.94
CA LYS A 243 18.21 11.01 -5.78
C LYS A 243 19.38 10.15 -6.29
N ALA A 244 19.25 8.85 -6.19
CA ALA A 244 20.17 7.93 -6.80
C ALA A 244 19.75 7.79 -8.25
N SER A 245 20.67 7.98 -9.17
CA SER A 245 20.44 7.59 -10.55
C SER A 245 20.19 6.07 -10.54
N THR A 246 19.13 5.64 -11.19
CA THR A 246 18.69 4.25 -11.23
C THR A 246 19.71 3.30 -11.86
N ALA A 247 20.70 3.84 -12.52
CA ALA A 247 21.78 3.11 -13.16
C ALA A 247 23.12 3.27 -12.46
N GLU A 248 23.17 4.04 -11.36
CA GLU A 248 24.43 4.45 -10.76
C GLU A 248 24.44 4.21 -9.26
N ASP A 249 25.54 3.69 -8.82
CA ASP A 249 25.86 3.57 -7.44
C ASP A 249 26.07 4.94 -6.82
N THR A 250 25.66 5.11 -5.57
CA THR A 250 25.93 6.35 -4.84
C THR A 250 27.36 6.35 -4.30
N GLN A 251 27.98 7.52 -4.27
CA GLN A 251 29.31 7.68 -3.68
C GLN A 251 29.22 8.32 -2.28
N ALA A 252 30.15 7.96 -1.41
CA ALA A 252 30.19 8.45 -0.05
C ALA A 252 30.28 9.98 0.06
N LYS A 253 30.84 10.64 -0.96
CA LYS A 253 30.87 12.10 -1.05
C LYS A 253 30.09 12.57 -2.27
N PRO A 254 28.94 13.23 -2.08
CA PRO A 254 28.20 13.83 -3.17
C PRO A 254 29.02 14.96 -3.83
N PRO A 255 28.69 15.34 -5.06
CA PRO A 255 29.29 16.49 -5.71
C PRO A 255 28.98 17.75 -4.93
N SER A 256 29.96 18.64 -4.81
CA SER A 256 29.80 19.93 -4.14
C SER A 256 30.21 21.07 -5.07
N ILE A 257 29.62 22.25 -4.82
CA ILE A 257 30.03 23.48 -5.50
C ILE A 257 31.04 24.16 -4.59
N GLU A 258 32.29 24.12 -4.98
CA GLU A 258 33.33 24.92 -4.35
C GLU A 258 33.59 26.19 -5.17
N LYS A 259 34.28 27.15 -4.49
CA LYS A 259 34.38 28.57 -4.87
C LYS A 259 34.53 28.94 -6.33
N ASN A 260 34.93 28.01 -7.20
CA ASN A 260 34.98 28.20 -8.67
C ASN A 260 34.79 26.95 -9.50
N MET A 261 34.44 25.81 -8.90
CA MET A 261 34.33 24.54 -9.63
C MET A 261 33.31 23.59 -9.01
N LEU A 262 32.62 22.84 -9.86
CA LEU A 262 31.89 21.65 -9.44
C LEU A 262 32.88 20.53 -9.16
N THR A 263 32.95 20.07 -7.91
CA THR A 263 33.68 18.86 -7.58
C THR A 263 32.85 17.63 -7.94
N LYS A 264 33.50 16.63 -8.49
CA LYS A 264 32.85 15.35 -8.77
C LYS A 264 32.60 14.60 -7.45
N SER A 265 31.58 13.77 -7.43
CA SER A 265 31.41 12.80 -6.36
C SER A 265 32.66 11.93 -6.21
N SER A 266 33.02 11.61 -5.00
CA SER A 266 34.24 10.84 -4.68
C SER A 266 34.00 9.92 -3.48
N GLY A 267 34.91 8.99 -3.25
CA GLY A 267 34.83 8.02 -2.18
C GLY A 267 34.40 6.64 -2.66
N PRO A 268 34.24 5.69 -1.74
CA PRO A 268 33.79 4.34 -2.09
C PRO A 268 32.36 4.39 -2.66
N THR A 269 32.13 3.59 -3.66
CA THR A 269 30.82 3.42 -4.27
C THR A 269 29.95 2.53 -3.37
N ILE A 270 28.70 2.92 -3.16
CA ILE A 270 27.69 2.14 -2.47
C ILE A 270 26.71 1.66 -3.54
N HIS A 271 26.64 0.35 -3.73
CA HIS A 271 25.68 -0.24 -4.65
C HIS A 271 24.28 -0.14 -4.06
N VAL A 272 23.35 0.40 -4.84
CA VAL A 272 21.96 0.55 -4.39
C VAL A 272 21.33 -0.82 -4.13
N ALA A 273 21.73 -1.85 -4.87
CA ALA A 273 21.31 -3.23 -4.62
C ALA A 273 21.73 -3.80 -3.26
N ASP A 274 22.78 -3.25 -2.64
CA ASP A 274 23.25 -3.68 -1.32
C ASP A 274 22.43 -3.05 -0.17
N LEU A 275 21.53 -2.11 -0.48
CA LEU A 275 20.69 -1.50 0.54
C LEU A 275 19.67 -2.51 1.07
N PRO A 276 19.46 -2.55 2.40
CA PRO A 276 18.54 -3.50 2.97
C PRO A 276 17.10 -3.19 2.54
N ARG A 277 16.36 -4.24 2.24
CA ARG A 277 14.92 -4.18 2.11
C ARG A 277 14.32 -3.58 3.39
N ARG A 278 13.34 -2.70 3.26
CA ARG A 278 12.64 -2.13 4.39
C ARG A 278 11.13 -2.26 4.26
N ALA A 279 10.48 -2.60 5.35
CA ALA A 279 9.03 -2.58 5.44
C ALA A 279 8.55 -1.12 5.59
N VAL A 280 7.52 -0.77 4.83
CA VAL A 280 6.95 0.58 4.78
C VAL A 280 5.58 0.68 5.45
N GLY A 281 4.91 -0.44 5.70
CA GLY A 281 3.65 -0.49 6.43
C GLY A 281 2.88 -1.79 6.22
N GLU A 282 1.60 -1.79 6.60
CA GLU A 282 0.71 -2.95 6.55
C GLU A 282 -0.58 -2.64 5.78
N ILE A 283 -1.09 -3.67 5.13
CA ILE A 283 -2.31 -3.63 4.31
C ILE A 283 -3.20 -4.80 4.73
N VAL A 284 -4.48 -4.53 5.01
CA VAL A 284 -5.47 -5.59 5.24
C VAL A 284 -6.28 -5.85 3.98
N VAL A 285 -6.57 -7.10 3.70
CA VAL A 285 -7.33 -7.52 2.52
C VAL A 285 -8.84 -7.33 2.76
N LEU A 286 -9.49 -6.53 1.91
CA LEU A 286 -10.93 -6.22 1.96
C LEU A 286 -11.76 -7.06 0.98
N ASP A 287 -11.17 -7.40 -0.18
CA ASP A 287 -11.83 -8.16 -1.24
C ASP A 287 -10.80 -9.02 -1.99
N VAL A 288 -11.23 -10.16 -2.50
CA VAL A 288 -10.36 -11.13 -3.19
C VAL A 288 -11.05 -11.65 -4.43
N THR A 289 -10.35 -11.60 -5.55
CA THR A 289 -10.69 -12.30 -6.80
C THR A 289 -9.70 -13.46 -7.02
N PRO A 290 -9.87 -14.29 -8.02
CA PRO A 290 -8.91 -15.37 -8.28
C PRO A 290 -7.46 -14.90 -8.45
N THR A 291 -7.23 -13.73 -9.04
CA THR A 291 -5.90 -13.25 -9.41
C THR A 291 -5.49 -11.94 -8.74
N THR A 292 -6.40 -11.28 -8.04
CA THR A 292 -6.15 -9.98 -7.44
C THR A 292 -6.76 -9.89 -6.04
N SER A 293 -6.30 -8.95 -5.24
CA SER A 293 -6.95 -8.55 -4.00
C SER A 293 -7.01 -7.03 -3.90
N THR A 294 -8.03 -6.56 -3.20
CA THR A 294 -8.16 -5.17 -2.79
C THR A 294 -7.82 -5.08 -1.31
N GLY A 295 -6.88 -4.21 -0.97
CA GLY A 295 -6.48 -3.98 0.41
C GLY A 295 -6.70 -2.54 0.85
N MET A 296 -6.74 -2.32 2.15
CA MET A 296 -6.66 -1.01 2.79
C MET A 296 -5.35 -0.89 3.56
N ILE A 297 -4.63 0.20 3.36
CA ILE A 297 -3.45 0.51 4.15
C ILE A 297 -3.90 0.84 5.57
N VAL A 298 -3.58 -0.03 6.52
CA VAL A 298 -3.97 0.15 7.92
C VAL A 298 -2.93 0.89 8.74
N PHE A 299 -1.70 0.84 8.26
CA PHE A 299 -0.55 1.49 8.89
C PHE A 299 0.50 1.81 7.83
N ALA A 300 1.04 3.02 7.83
CA ALA A 300 2.13 3.45 6.96
C ALA A 300 3.18 4.21 7.77
N MET A 301 4.41 3.75 7.76
CA MET A 301 5.55 4.42 8.39
C MET A 301 6.17 5.48 7.50
N GLU A 302 6.04 5.32 6.22
CA GLU A 302 6.43 6.23 5.16
C GLU A 302 5.46 6.06 3.98
N ASP A 303 5.45 7.00 3.06
CA ASP A 303 4.58 6.93 1.90
C ASP A 303 4.82 5.62 1.13
N MET A 304 3.75 4.87 0.90
CA MET A 304 3.79 3.71 0.02
C MET A 304 3.64 4.17 -1.42
N HIS A 305 4.25 3.44 -2.34
CA HIS A 305 4.19 3.75 -3.76
C HIS A 305 3.61 2.58 -4.55
N LEU A 306 3.07 2.90 -5.70
CA LEU A 306 2.77 1.87 -6.71
C LEU A 306 4.08 1.21 -7.13
N GLY A 307 4.08 -0.13 -7.14
CA GLY A 307 5.28 -0.92 -7.38
C GLY A 307 5.93 -1.48 -6.11
N ASP A 308 5.63 -0.92 -4.93
CA ASP A 308 6.11 -1.51 -3.67
C ASP A 308 5.68 -2.98 -3.56
N GLY A 309 6.58 -3.80 -3.06
CA GLY A 309 6.33 -5.21 -2.83
C GLY A 309 5.37 -5.43 -1.67
N VAL A 310 4.61 -6.50 -1.74
CA VAL A 310 3.77 -6.97 -0.62
C VAL A 310 4.03 -8.46 -0.38
N GLU A 311 4.08 -8.86 0.86
CA GLU A 311 4.14 -10.27 1.23
C GLU A 311 3.15 -10.57 2.36
N LEU A 312 2.55 -11.76 2.28
CA LEU A 312 1.59 -12.21 3.29
C LEU A 312 2.28 -12.24 4.67
N ASP A 313 1.74 -11.49 5.63
CA ASP A 313 2.29 -11.47 6.98
C ASP A 313 1.91 -12.76 7.73
N PRO A 314 2.82 -13.41 8.44
CA PRO A 314 2.48 -14.49 9.33
C PRO A 314 1.64 -13.93 10.50
N GLN A 315 0.40 -14.37 10.60
CA GLN A 315 -0.43 -14.17 11.78
C GLN A 315 0.09 -14.97 12.96
#